data_a70764f7a2dc2df7f035341576f7470c
#
_entry.id   a70764f7a2dc2df7f035341576f7470c
#
_cell.length_a   1.000
_cell.length_b   1.000
_cell.length_c   1.000
_cell.angle_alpha   90.00
_cell.angle_beta   90.00
_cell.angle_gamma   90.00
#
_symmetry.space_group_name_H-M   'P 1'
#
loop_
_entity.id
_entity.type
_entity.pdbx_description
1 polymer ?
#
loop_
_entity_poly.entity_id
_entity_poly.type
_entity_poly.pdbx_seq_one_letter_code
_entity_poly.pdbx_strand_id
1 'polypeptide(L)'
;MLRNISSCLFPHISTITSPNHYLSEWDDWEKQGLPEEQRTEAVRRLRACLTSKGHKLDLRALALSSLPVLPACIKKLDVSCNKLTILTDLPENIKELIARDNFLTHISALPHYLITLDVSENQLENLPLLPDTIKSLSAEYNRLSTLPSLPLNLKKLEVRNNELQTLPSLPSNLKILKVAHNHLTELPPLPRRLQLLFAYSNRLSNLPNIQENIIMRRFFYFENNQITTIPTNLFRLDPHITIEIANNPLSDQTLLFLIQQTSVPNFNGPQFRISLSDQNRLFLRQMLPQNLHSRHIRVITEGGQNFQIPPLPETVAAWFPEADRREVSTQWTSFSTEENSRAFSAFLDRLSDTVSARNTSGFREQVAAWLEKLSASAELRQQSFAVAADATESCEDRVALTWNNLRKTLLVHQASEGLFDNDTGALLSLGREMFRLEILEDIARDKVRTLHFVDEIEVYLAFQTMLAEKLQLSTAVKEMRFYGVSGVTANDLRTAEAMVRSREENEFTDWFSLWGPWHAVLKRTEADRWALAEEQKYEMLENEYPQRVADRLKASGLSGDADAEREAGAQVMRETEQQIYRQ
;
A
#
# COMPACT_ATOMS: atom_id res chain seq x y z
N MET A 1 39.00 -30.29 46.16
CA MET A 1 37.79 -29.78 46.85
C MET A 1 37.03 -28.85 45.88
N LEU A 2 36.28 -29.48 45.04
CA LEU A 2 35.39 -28.86 44.07
C LEU A 2 34.02 -29.47 44.29
N ARG A 3 33.11 -28.79 44.94
CA ARG A 3 31.66 -29.09 44.93
C ARG A 3 30.88 -27.86 45.38
N ASN A 4 29.83 -27.58 44.63
CA ASN A 4 28.74 -26.64 44.93
C ASN A 4 28.94 -25.16 44.55
N ILE A 5 28.78 -24.89 43.24
CA ILE A 5 28.07 -23.70 42.77
C ILE A 5 27.19 -24.17 41.61
N SER A 6 26.01 -24.68 41.92
CA SER A 6 25.00 -24.94 40.92
C SER A 6 23.64 -25.08 41.60
N SER A 7 23.03 -23.93 41.90
CA SER A 7 21.60 -23.86 42.24
C SER A 7 21.15 -22.42 42.50
N CYS A 8 21.19 -21.60 41.47
CA CYS A 8 20.45 -20.33 41.50
C CYS A 8 20.32 -19.80 40.08
N LEU A 9 19.51 -20.44 39.27
CA LEU A 9 19.00 -19.91 38.01
C LEU A 9 18.03 -20.96 37.44
N PHE A 10 16.77 -20.82 37.81
CA PHE A 10 15.57 -21.11 37.05
C PHE A 10 14.36 -21.32 37.99
N PRO A 11 13.57 -20.33 38.24
CA PRO A 11 12.21 -20.52 38.69
C PRO A 11 11.23 -20.06 37.60
N HIS A 12 10.99 -20.84 36.60
CA HIS A 12 9.76 -20.77 35.82
C HIS A 12 9.40 -22.19 35.35
N ILE A 13 8.97 -22.98 36.29
CA ILE A 13 8.13 -24.14 36.03
C ILE A 13 6.79 -23.53 35.59
N SER A 14 6.42 -23.76 34.33
CA SER A 14 5.10 -23.49 33.81
C SER A 14 4.04 -24.18 34.68
N THR A 15 3.46 -23.46 35.61
CA THR A 15 2.21 -23.84 36.25
C THR A 15 1.16 -23.92 35.15
N ILE A 16 0.68 -25.13 34.88
CA ILE A 16 -0.52 -25.35 34.05
C ILE A 16 -1.66 -24.67 34.82
N THR A 17 -1.92 -23.41 34.49
CA THR A 17 -3.04 -22.66 35.08
C THR A 17 -4.33 -23.33 34.62
N SER A 18 -5.17 -23.72 35.58
CA SER A 18 -6.48 -24.33 35.27
C SER A 18 -7.35 -23.32 34.51
N PRO A 19 -8.24 -23.73 33.61
CA PRO A 19 -9.17 -22.83 32.92
C PRO A 19 -9.93 -21.88 33.86
N ASN A 20 -10.24 -22.31 35.07
CA ASN A 20 -10.94 -21.52 36.08
C ASN A 20 -10.11 -20.33 36.60
N HIS A 21 -8.78 -20.42 36.59
CA HIS A 21 -7.92 -19.31 36.98
C HIS A 21 -8.03 -18.14 35.99
N TYR A 22 -7.98 -18.41 34.69
CA TYR A 22 -8.17 -17.36 33.68
C TYR A 22 -9.52 -16.66 33.81
N LEU A 23 -10.60 -17.38 34.05
CA LEU A 23 -11.96 -16.81 34.12
C LEU A 23 -12.10 -15.81 35.26
N SER A 24 -11.56 -16.12 36.45
CA SER A 24 -11.60 -15.20 37.60
C SER A 24 -10.77 -13.94 37.34
N GLU A 25 -9.55 -14.08 36.80
CA GLU A 25 -8.67 -12.96 36.49
C GLU A 25 -9.30 -12.03 35.45
N TRP A 26 -9.98 -12.58 34.42
CA TRP A 26 -10.61 -11.78 33.37
C TRP A 26 -11.86 -11.04 33.90
N ASP A 27 -12.65 -11.66 34.79
CA ASP A 27 -13.81 -11.01 35.40
C ASP A 27 -13.38 -9.82 36.26
N ASP A 28 -12.26 -9.93 36.98
CA ASP A 28 -11.73 -8.84 37.80
C ASP A 28 -11.07 -7.75 36.93
N TRP A 29 -10.34 -8.12 35.87
CA TRP A 29 -9.79 -7.17 34.92
C TRP A 29 -10.90 -6.40 34.19
N GLU A 30 -11.97 -7.06 33.77
CA GLU A 30 -13.13 -6.43 33.11
C GLU A 30 -13.74 -5.34 33.96
N LYS A 31 -13.95 -5.58 35.25
CA LYS A 31 -14.58 -4.63 36.20
C LYS A 31 -13.70 -3.38 36.45
N GLN A 32 -12.39 -3.48 36.22
CA GLN A 32 -11.44 -2.39 36.42
C GLN A 32 -11.27 -1.50 35.18
N GLY A 33 -12.03 -1.76 34.11
CA GLY A 33 -11.96 -1.06 32.85
C GLY A 33 -12.35 0.41 32.93
N LEU A 34 -11.75 1.23 32.07
CA LEU A 34 -12.21 2.59 31.83
C LEU A 34 -13.48 2.58 30.98
N PRO A 35 -14.35 3.60 31.06
CA PRO A 35 -15.63 3.61 30.34
C PRO A 35 -15.50 3.47 28.81
N GLU A 36 -14.38 3.93 28.23
CA GLU A 36 -14.08 3.87 26.80
C GLU A 36 -13.49 2.53 26.35
N GLU A 37 -13.08 1.66 27.28
CA GLU A 37 -12.48 0.36 26.96
C GLU A 37 -13.54 -0.70 26.72
N GLN A 38 -13.38 -1.46 25.64
CA GLN A 38 -14.28 -2.56 25.30
C GLN A 38 -13.82 -3.88 25.97
N ARG A 39 -13.60 -3.87 27.30
CA ARG A 39 -13.08 -5.05 28.02
C ARG A 39 -14.05 -6.22 28.00
N THR A 40 -15.36 -5.98 28.01
CA THR A 40 -16.40 -7.04 27.87
C THR A 40 -16.21 -7.80 26.56
N GLU A 41 -15.97 -7.09 25.45
CA GLU A 41 -15.71 -7.73 24.16
C GLU A 41 -14.36 -8.47 24.16
N ALA A 42 -13.33 -7.89 24.77
CA ALA A 42 -12.04 -8.56 24.94
C ALA A 42 -12.19 -9.89 25.70
N VAL A 43 -12.90 -9.88 26.84
CA VAL A 43 -13.18 -11.09 27.64
C VAL A 43 -14.00 -12.10 26.86
N ARG A 44 -14.98 -11.67 26.07
CA ARG A 44 -15.73 -12.56 25.18
C ARG A 44 -14.81 -13.28 24.19
N ARG A 45 -13.88 -12.53 23.54
CA ARG A 45 -12.89 -13.10 22.59
C ARG A 45 -11.90 -14.04 23.28
N LEU A 46 -11.45 -13.70 24.48
CA LEU A 46 -10.57 -14.54 25.30
C LEU A 46 -11.24 -15.87 25.67
N ARG A 47 -12.49 -15.82 26.14
CA ARG A 47 -13.28 -17.02 26.46
C ARG A 47 -13.50 -17.90 25.22
N ALA A 48 -13.84 -17.31 24.08
CA ALA A 48 -14.00 -18.03 22.82
C ALA A 48 -12.69 -18.71 22.39
N CYS A 49 -11.56 -18.01 22.51
CA CYS A 49 -10.24 -18.58 22.21
C CYS A 49 -9.89 -19.76 23.12
N LEU A 50 -10.15 -19.65 24.42
CA LEU A 50 -9.87 -20.71 25.39
C LEU A 50 -10.76 -21.94 25.14
N THR A 51 -12.07 -21.72 24.91
CA THR A 51 -13.05 -22.81 24.67
C THR A 51 -12.78 -23.57 23.39
N SER A 52 -12.44 -22.86 22.32
CA SER A 52 -12.13 -23.47 21.02
C SER A 52 -10.73 -24.07 20.95
N LYS A 53 -9.91 -23.93 22.01
CA LYS A 53 -8.46 -24.19 21.99
C LYS A 53 -7.77 -23.45 20.83
N GLY A 54 -8.26 -22.26 20.52
CA GLY A 54 -7.77 -21.42 19.44
C GLY A 54 -6.32 -21.00 19.66
N HIS A 55 -5.58 -20.86 18.57
CA HIS A 55 -4.20 -20.41 18.62
C HIS A 55 -4.04 -18.93 18.18
N LYS A 56 -5.13 -18.29 17.75
CA LYS A 56 -5.17 -16.89 17.33
C LYS A 56 -6.10 -16.12 18.25
N LEU A 57 -5.61 -15.02 18.79
CA LEU A 57 -6.39 -14.05 19.56
C LEU A 57 -6.27 -12.70 18.90
N ASP A 58 -7.42 -12.12 18.59
CA ASP A 58 -7.57 -10.78 18.01
C ASP A 58 -8.24 -9.87 19.04
N LEU A 59 -7.48 -8.89 19.54
CA LEU A 59 -7.93 -7.87 20.50
C LEU A 59 -7.77 -6.46 19.91
N ARG A 60 -7.82 -6.31 18.59
CA ARG A 60 -7.65 -5.02 17.91
C ARG A 60 -8.82 -4.08 18.18
N ALA A 61 -8.49 -2.77 18.19
CA ALA A 61 -9.46 -1.67 18.20
C ALA A 61 -10.50 -1.76 19.35
N LEU A 62 -10.04 -2.14 20.55
CA LEU A 62 -10.87 -2.24 21.75
C LEU A 62 -10.57 -1.12 22.77
N ALA A 63 -9.78 -0.12 22.39
CA ALA A 63 -9.34 0.99 23.22
C ALA A 63 -8.65 0.58 24.55
N LEU A 64 -8.04 -0.62 24.60
CA LEU A 64 -7.44 -1.20 25.81
C LEU A 64 -6.19 -0.45 26.25
N SER A 65 -6.12 -0.07 27.52
CA SER A 65 -4.93 0.51 28.16
C SER A 65 -4.01 -0.55 28.79
N SER A 66 -4.52 -1.76 29.02
CA SER A 66 -3.75 -2.90 29.56
C SER A 66 -4.27 -4.22 28.99
N LEU A 67 -3.46 -5.26 29.07
CA LEU A 67 -3.87 -6.61 28.72
C LEU A 67 -4.17 -7.44 29.98
N PRO A 68 -5.16 -8.34 29.94
CA PRO A 68 -5.35 -9.33 30.98
C PRO A 68 -4.34 -10.47 30.83
N VAL A 69 -4.34 -11.40 31.77
CA VAL A 69 -3.58 -12.65 31.65
C VAL A 69 -3.99 -13.39 30.39
N LEU A 70 -3.02 -13.66 29.50
CA LEU A 70 -3.27 -14.29 28.21
C LEU A 70 -3.16 -15.83 28.28
N PRO A 71 -4.04 -16.58 27.59
CA PRO A 71 -3.96 -18.05 27.55
C PRO A 71 -2.66 -18.56 26.93
N ALA A 72 -2.00 -19.51 27.57
CA ALA A 72 -0.74 -20.08 27.10
C ALA A 72 -0.82 -20.83 25.74
N CYS A 73 -2.04 -21.13 25.25
CA CYS A 73 -2.26 -21.81 23.97
C CYS A 73 -2.11 -20.87 22.75
N ILE A 74 -2.05 -19.54 22.98
CA ILE A 74 -1.99 -18.56 21.90
C ILE A 74 -0.64 -18.64 21.18
N LYS A 75 -0.69 -18.66 19.84
CA LYS A 75 0.46 -18.57 18.95
C LYS A 75 0.50 -17.29 18.14
N LYS A 76 -0.67 -16.65 17.96
CA LYS A 76 -0.81 -15.38 17.25
C LYS A 76 -1.63 -14.43 18.10
N LEU A 77 -1.07 -13.28 18.39
CA LEU A 77 -1.69 -12.21 19.16
C LEU A 77 -1.67 -10.93 18.36
N ASP A 78 -2.84 -10.32 18.18
CA ASP A 78 -3.00 -9.01 17.58
C ASP A 78 -3.70 -8.08 18.57
N VAL A 79 -2.99 -7.05 19.02
CA VAL A 79 -3.43 -6.02 19.95
C VAL A 79 -3.32 -4.62 19.35
N SER A 80 -3.31 -4.53 18.01
CA SER A 80 -3.17 -3.26 17.30
C SER A 80 -4.32 -2.30 17.56
N CYS A 81 -4.09 -1.00 17.34
CA CYS A 81 -5.09 0.06 17.46
C CYS A 81 -5.71 0.08 18.87
N ASN A 82 -4.87 0.09 19.91
CA ASN A 82 -5.28 0.17 21.30
C ASN A 82 -4.56 1.34 22.01
N LYS A 83 -4.66 1.42 23.34
CA LYS A 83 -4.00 2.46 24.14
C LYS A 83 -2.93 1.87 25.07
N LEU A 84 -2.29 0.77 24.67
CA LEU A 84 -1.28 0.09 25.47
C LEU A 84 -0.02 0.94 25.59
N THR A 85 0.51 1.08 26.82
CA THR A 85 1.76 1.81 27.09
C THR A 85 2.94 0.87 27.35
N ILE A 86 2.67 -0.34 27.78
CA ILE A 86 3.66 -1.39 28.04
C ILE A 86 3.13 -2.76 27.59
N LEU A 87 4.07 -3.64 27.21
CA LEU A 87 3.79 -5.06 26.99
C LEU A 87 4.65 -5.88 27.98
N THR A 88 3.96 -6.61 28.85
CA THR A 88 4.53 -7.50 29.86
C THR A 88 3.85 -8.86 29.80
N ASP A 89 4.47 -9.88 30.40
CA ASP A 89 3.87 -11.19 30.68
C ASP A 89 3.26 -11.88 29.46
N LEU A 90 3.91 -11.76 28.31
CA LEU A 90 3.48 -12.41 27.08
C LEU A 90 3.70 -13.93 27.14
N PRO A 91 2.73 -14.76 26.72
CA PRO A 91 2.90 -16.22 26.66
C PRO A 91 4.08 -16.64 25.75
N GLU A 92 4.89 -17.54 26.24
CA GLU A 92 6.09 -18.03 25.53
C GLU A 92 5.80 -18.69 24.16
N ASN A 93 4.60 -19.24 23.97
CA ASN A 93 4.23 -19.92 22.74
C ASN A 93 3.85 -18.98 21.58
N ILE A 94 3.84 -17.66 21.80
CA ILE A 94 3.54 -16.68 20.76
C ILE A 94 4.62 -16.74 19.67
N LYS A 95 4.17 -16.94 18.44
CA LYS A 95 4.99 -16.92 17.22
C LYS A 95 4.82 -15.65 16.40
N GLU A 96 3.69 -14.99 16.56
CA GLU A 96 3.34 -13.77 15.84
C GLU A 96 2.70 -12.79 16.82
N LEU A 97 3.32 -11.63 16.99
CA LEU A 97 2.89 -10.54 17.84
C LEU A 97 2.74 -9.28 17.01
N ILE A 98 1.54 -8.72 17.01
CA ILE A 98 1.21 -7.46 16.34
C ILE A 98 0.64 -6.53 17.39
N ALA A 99 1.33 -5.40 17.60
CA ALA A 99 0.96 -4.37 18.56
C ALA A 99 1.14 -2.97 17.94
N ARG A 100 0.87 -2.88 16.63
CA ARG A 100 0.92 -1.64 15.86
C ARG A 100 -0.12 -0.64 16.37
N ASP A 101 0.19 0.66 16.24
CA ASP A 101 -0.72 1.75 16.61
C ASP A 101 -1.18 1.63 18.06
N ASN A 102 -0.24 1.88 18.96
CA ASN A 102 -0.41 1.94 20.41
C ASN A 102 0.46 3.08 20.98
N PHE A 103 0.57 3.17 22.29
CA PHE A 103 1.42 4.13 22.98
C PHE A 103 2.59 3.46 23.72
N LEU A 104 3.09 2.34 23.18
CA LEU A 104 4.14 1.55 23.82
C LEU A 104 5.42 2.35 23.97
N THR A 105 5.88 2.51 25.20
CA THR A 105 7.18 3.06 25.56
C THR A 105 8.18 1.96 25.93
N HIS A 106 7.69 0.80 26.34
CA HIS A 106 8.51 -0.30 26.79
C HIS A 106 7.91 -1.68 26.48
N ILE A 107 8.77 -2.63 26.13
CA ILE A 107 8.47 -4.06 26.01
C ILE A 107 9.45 -4.79 26.94
N SER A 108 8.95 -5.50 27.94
CA SER A 108 9.81 -6.10 28.97
C SER A 108 10.66 -7.26 28.42
N ALA A 109 10.03 -8.21 27.74
CA ALA A 109 10.70 -9.33 27.10
C ALA A 109 9.86 -9.86 25.93
N LEU A 110 10.49 -10.47 24.95
CA LEU A 110 9.84 -11.11 23.83
C LEU A 110 9.77 -12.63 24.01
N PRO A 111 8.65 -13.26 23.59
CA PRO A 111 8.51 -14.72 23.63
C PRO A 111 9.64 -15.42 22.85
N HIS A 112 10.20 -16.48 23.42
CA HIS A 112 11.36 -17.17 22.85
C HIS A 112 11.11 -17.77 21.45
N TYR A 113 9.87 -18.18 21.17
CA TYR A 113 9.50 -18.78 19.86
C TYR A 113 8.95 -17.75 18.86
N LEU A 114 9.11 -16.46 19.11
CA LEU A 114 8.60 -15.40 18.25
C LEU A 114 9.27 -15.43 16.87
N ILE A 115 8.44 -15.41 15.82
CA ILE A 115 8.87 -15.43 14.41
C ILE A 115 8.64 -14.07 13.75
N THR A 116 7.53 -13.42 14.11
CA THR A 116 7.11 -12.12 13.57
C THR A 116 6.79 -11.17 14.71
N LEU A 117 7.39 -9.99 14.66
CA LEU A 117 7.11 -8.87 15.56
C LEU A 117 6.76 -7.64 14.74
N ASP A 118 5.59 -7.06 15.03
CA ASP A 118 5.21 -5.74 14.56
C ASP A 118 4.82 -4.84 15.75
N VAL A 119 5.63 -3.82 15.97
CA VAL A 119 5.44 -2.80 16.99
C VAL A 119 5.53 -1.40 16.38
N SER A 120 5.18 -1.29 15.09
CA SER A 120 5.17 -0.03 14.36
C SER A 120 4.15 0.95 14.98
N GLU A 121 4.34 2.25 14.74
CA GLU A 121 3.46 3.31 15.23
C GLU A 121 3.28 3.26 16.75
N ASN A 122 4.40 3.40 17.47
CA ASN A 122 4.50 3.43 18.93
C ASN A 122 5.47 4.52 19.39
N GLN A 123 5.87 4.50 20.66
CA GLN A 123 6.78 5.47 21.26
C GLN A 123 8.04 4.80 21.85
N LEU A 124 8.46 3.68 21.24
CA LEU A 124 9.59 2.89 21.73
C LEU A 124 10.92 3.63 21.48
N GLU A 125 11.73 3.78 22.50
CA GLU A 125 13.10 4.29 22.39
C GLU A 125 14.13 3.16 22.20
N ASN A 126 13.81 1.96 22.66
CA ASN A 126 14.64 0.77 22.57
C ASN A 126 13.80 -0.49 22.37
N LEU A 127 14.37 -1.50 21.74
CA LEU A 127 13.81 -2.85 21.65
C LEU A 127 14.53 -3.78 22.64
N PRO A 128 13.84 -4.76 23.25
CA PRO A 128 14.49 -5.81 24.02
C PRO A 128 15.34 -6.72 23.12
N LEU A 129 16.09 -7.64 23.72
CA LEU A 129 16.85 -8.67 22.97
C LEU A 129 15.90 -9.46 22.07
N LEU A 130 16.29 -9.60 20.80
CA LEU A 130 15.51 -10.31 19.81
C LEU A 130 15.77 -11.82 19.88
N PRO A 131 14.72 -12.67 19.93
CA PRO A 131 14.90 -14.13 19.88
C PRO A 131 15.52 -14.60 18.55
N ASP A 132 16.33 -15.64 18.56
CA ASP A 132 16.97 -16.19 17.35
C ASP A 132 15.98 -16.72 16.30
N THR A 133 14.74 -16.96 16.70
CA THR A 133 13.65 -17.45 15.84
C THR A 133 13.03 -16.37 14.97
N ILE A 134 13.28 -15.09 15.24
CA ILE A 134 12.68 -13.97 14.51
C ILE A 134 13.12 -14.00 13.03
N LYS A 135 12.12 -13.86 12.14
CA LYS A 135 12.30 -13.75 10.69
C LYS A 135 11.83 -12.42 10.13
N SER A 136 10.91 -11.76 10.82
CA SER A 136 10.36 -10.47 10.43
C SER A 136 10.25 -9.55 11.63
N LEU A 137 10.85 -8.36 11.52
CA LEU A 137 10.77 -7.29 12.50
C LEU A 137 10.31 -6.02 11.81
N SER A 138 9.20 -5.45 12.29
CA SER A 138 8.75 -4.12 11.99
C SER A 138 8.62 -3.29 13.26
N ALA A 139 9.26 -2.13 13.25
CA ALA A 139 9.21 -1.13 14.32
C ALA A 139 9.28 0.28 13.71
N GLU A 140 8.57 0.46 12.59
CA GLU A 140 8.47 1.76 11.90
C GLU A 140 7.73 2.79 12.79
N TYR A 141 7.99 4.08 12.58
CA TYR A 141 7.33 5.16 13.33
C TYR A 141 7.43 4.98 14.84
N ASN A 142 8.65 4.94 15.33
CA ASN A 142 9.01 4.90 16.74
C ASN A 142 10.09 5.97 17.04
N ARG A 143 10.73 5.90 18.23
CA ARG A 143 11.83 6.80 18.64
C ARG A 143 13.14 6.02 18.86
N LEU A 144 13.33 4.92 18.11
CA LEU A 144 14.50 4.05 18.29
C LEU A 144 15.78 4.78 17.91
N SER A 145 16.71 4.92 18.86
CA SER A 145 18.05 5.47 18.63
C SER A 145 19.08 4.40 18.27
N THR A 146 18.84 3.16 18.69
CA THR A 146 19.68 1.99 18.43
C THR A 146 18.82 0.73 18.21
N LEU A 147 19.41 -0.29 17.60
CA LEU A 147 18.83 -1.63 17.50
C LEU A 147 19.68 -2.65 18.26
N PRO A 148 19.07 -3.66 18.88
CA PRO A 148 19.80 -4.80 19.41
C PRO A 148 20.48 -5.60 18.28
N SER A 149 21.34 -6.56 18.62
CA SER A 149 21.94 -7.48 17.66
C SER A 149 20.84 -8.20 16.86
N LEU A 150 21.01 -8.27 15.53
CA LEU A 150 20.03 -8.88 14.65
C LEU A 150 20.23 -10.39 14.52
N PRO A 151 19.17 -11.20 14.69
CA PRO A 151 19.27 -12.65 14.58
C PRO A 151 19.64 -13.11 13.16
N LEU A 152 20.40 -14.19 13.03
CA LEU A 152 20.86 -14.73 11.75
C LEU A 152 19.72 -15.15 10.81
N ASN A 153 18.57 -15.49 11.37
CA ASN A 153 17.39 -15.92 10.63
C ASN A 153 16.51 -14.78 10.12
N LEU A 154 16.84 -13.53 10.44
CA LEU A 154 16.05 -12.35 10.04
C LEU A 154 16.06 -12.20 8.52
N LYS A 155 14.87 -12.09 7.94
CA LYS A 155 14.66 -11.94 6.50
C LYS A 155 14.14 -10.54 6.15
N LYS A 156 13.48 -9.88 7.09
CA LYS A 156 12.82 -8.61 6.90
C LYS A 156 13.06 -7.71 8.11
N LEU A 157 13.59 -6.49 7.85
CA LEU A 157 13.82 -5.45 8.83
C LEU A 157 13.21 -4.15 8.32
N GLU A 158 12.21 -3.62 9.03
CA GLU A 158 11.55 -2.37 8.73
C GLU A 158 11.57 -1.47 9.97
N VAL A 159 12.35 -0.40 9.88
CA VAL A 159 12.59 0.55 10.97
C VAL A 159 12.63 2.00 10.45
N ARG A 160 11.86 2.30 9.41
CA ARG A 160 11.74 3.67 8.88
C ARG A 160 11.10 4.61 9.91
N ASN A 161 11.34 5.91 9.79
CA ASN A 161 10.81 6.92 10.71
C ASN A 161 11.18 6.62 12.16
N ASN A 162 12.48 6.60 12.43
CA ASN A 162 13.10 6.44 13.75
C ASN A 162 14.28 7.41 13.88
N GLU A 163 15.06 7.30 14.97
CA GLU A 163 16.19 8.18 15.28
C GLU A 163 17.55 7.45 15.17
N LEU A 164 17.62 6.36 14.38
CA LEU A 164 18.78 5.50 14.26
C LEU A 164 19.98 6.25 13.65
N GLN A 165 21.13 6.22 14.31
CA GLN A 165 22.38 6.79 13.81
C GLN A 165 23.27 5.73 13.15
N THR A 166 23.16 4.49 13.60
CA THR A 166 23.90 3.33 13.07
C THR A 166 23.00 2.10 13.03
N LEU A 167 23.40 1.12 12.23
CA LEU A 167 22.78 -0.21 12.20
C LEU A 167 23.77 -1.26 12.71
N PRO A 168 23.31 -2.30 13.42
CA PRO A 168 24.13 -3.47 13.69
C PRO A 168 24.45 -4.22 12.40
N SER A 169 25.37 -5.18 12.46
CA SER A 169 25.71 -6.04 11.32
C SER A 169 24.47 -6.74 10.75
N LEU A 170 24.29 -6.69 9.42
CA LEU A 170 23.13 -7.25 8.75
C LEU A 170 23.29 -8.76 8.55
N PRO A 171 22.29 -9.57 8.88
CA PRO A 171 22.35 -11.03 8.69
C PRO A 171 22.31 -11.41 7.21
N SER A 172 23.05 -12.46 6.85
CA SER A 172 23.20 -12.92 5.45
C SER A 172 21.90 -13.35 4.77
N ASN A 173 20.86 -13.66 5.54
CA ASN A 173 19.54 -14.08 5.07
C ASN A 173 18.56 -12.90 4.85
N LEU A 174 18.97 -11.66 5.15
CA LEU A 174 18.13 -10.49 5.03
C LEU A 174 17.77 -10.25 3.55
N LYS A 175 16.48 -10.07 3.29
CA LYS A 175 15.91 -9.83 1.96
C LYS A 175 15.34 -8.42 1.80
N ILE A 176 14.80 -7.87 2.86
CA ILE A 176 14.15 -6.56 2.87
C ILE A 176 14.76 -5.73 3.99
N LEU A 177 15.22 -4.54 3.64
CA LEU A 177 15.75 -3.54 4.55
C LEU A 177 15.11 -2.19 4.26
N LYS A 178 14.24 -1.71 5.18
CA LYS A 178 13.63 -0.39 5.13
C LYS A 178 14.14 0.43 6.32
N VAL A 179 15.01 1.37 6.03
CA VAL A 179 15.66 2.25 7.03
C VAL A 179 15.53 3.74 6.67
N ALA A 180 14.61 4.07 5.78
CA ALA A 180 14.36 5.45 5.38
C ALA A 180 13.94 6.34 6.56
N HIS A 181 14.14 7.66 6.44
CA HIS A 181 13.81 8.63 7.49
C HIS A 181 14.42 8.26 8.85
N ASN A 182 15.75 8.19 8.88
CA ASN A 182 16.57 8.02 10.06
C ASN A 182 17.75 9.01 10.04
N HIS A 183 18.73 8.82 10.89
CA HIS A 183 19.93 9.66 10.97
C HIS A 183 21.22 8.90 10.62
N LEU A 184 21.10 7.85 9.79
CA LEU A 184 22.21 6.98 9.42
C LEU A 184 23.27 7.74 8.63
N THR A 185 24.53 7.64 9.04
CA THR A 185 25.68 8.23 8.33
C THR A 185 26.36 7.23 7.39
N GLU A 186 26.18 5.95 7.64
CA GLU A 186 26.69 4.84 6.84
C GLU A 186 25.76 3.62 6.92
N LEU A 187 25.88 2.71 5.98
CA LEU A 187 25.24 1.40 6.01
C LEU A 187 26.28 0.31 6.19
N PRO A 188 26.02 -0.71 7.02
CA PRO A 188 26.88 -1.89 7.09
C PRO A 188 26.91 -2.62 5.75
N PRO A 189 27.88 -3.54 5.51
CA PRO A 189 27.94 -4.33 4.30
C PRO A 189 26.60 -5.01 3.97
N LEU A 190 26.12 -4.82 2.74
CA LEU A 190 24.82 -5.34 2.33
C LEU A 190 24.89 -6.84 2.05
N PRO A 191 23.95 -7.65 2.57
CA PRO A 191 23.92 -9.09 2.33
C PRO A 191 23.55 -9.42 0.88
N ARG A 192 24.15 -10.46 0.31
CA ARG A 192 23.95 -10.88 -1.09
C ARG A 192 22.49 -11.21 -1.46
N ARG A 193 21.68 -11.59 -0.47
CA ARG A 193 20.27 -11.98 -0.66
C ARG A 193 19.31 -10.81 -0.52
N LEU A 194 19.82 -9.60 -0.34
CA LEU A 194 18.99 -8.41 -0.23
C LEU A 194 18.26 -8.17 -1.55
N GLN A 195 16.94 -7.99 -1.51
CA GLN A 195 16.07 -7.81 -2.67
C GLN A 195 15.48 -6.39 -2.74
N LEU A 196 15.34 -5.74 -1.58
CA LEU A 196 14.74 -4.41 -1.47
C LEU A 196 15.50 -3.60 -0.41
N LEU A 197 15.88 -2.35 -0.78
CA LEU A 197 16.53 -1.40 0.10
C LEU A 197 15.90 -0.03 -0.04
N PHE A 198 15.34 0.49 1.07
CA PHE A 198 14.93 1.87 1.22
C PHE A 198 15.83 2.55 2.27
N ALA A 199 16.70 3.44 1.82
CA ALA A 199 17.62 4.18 2.68
C ALA A 199 17.59 5.70 2.42
N TYR A 200 16.52 6.17 1.77
CA TYR A 200 16.32 7.59 1.50
C TYR A 200 16.07 8.39 2.79
N SER A 201 16.27 9.70 2.72
CA SER A 201 16.08 10.62 3.86
C SER A 201 16.90 10.18 5.08
N ASN A 202 18.21 10.06 4.89
CA ASN A 202 19.21 9.81 5.93
C ASN A 202 20.37 10.84 5.82
N ARG A 203 21.51 10.53 6.43
CA ARG A 203 22.73 11.36 6.36
C ARG A 203 23.92 10.60 5.76
N LEU A 204 23.62 9.66 4.83
CA LEU A 204 24.66 8.82 4.23
C LEU A 204 25.62 9.67 3.40
N SER A 205 26.90 9.62 3.70
CA SER A 205 27.94 10.32 2.96
C SER A 205 28.46 9.53 1.75
N ASN A 206 28.30 8.22 1.76
CA ASN A 206 28.74 7.30 0.72
C ASN A 206 27.69 6.24 0.42
N LEU A 207 27.66 5.76 -0.82
CA LEU A 207 26.90 4.57 -1.17
C LEU A 207 27.59 3.32 -0.61
N PRO A 208 26.83 2.33 -0.14
CA PRO A 208 27.42 1.09 0.36
C PRO A 208 28.13 0.33 -0.76
N ASN A 209 29.12 -0.46 -0.40
CA ASN A 209 29.77 -1.36 -1.35
C ASN A 209 28.82 -2.50 -1.71
N ILE A 210 28.28 -2.47 -2.91
CA ILE A 210 27.33 -3.47 -3.43
C ILE A 210 28.12 -4.47 -4.28
N GLN A 211 27.99 -5.74 -3.94
CA GLN A 211 28.69 -6.80 -4.66
C GLN A 211 28.03 -7.04 -6.03
N GLU A 212 28.82 -7.25 -7.09
CA GLU A 212 28.36 -7.42 -8.47
C GLU A 212 27.35 -8.57 -8.66
N ASN A 213 27.40 -9.59 -7.81
CA ASN A 213 26.51 -10.76 -7.85
C ASN A 213 25.34 -10.70 -6.86
N ILE A 214 24.94 -9.49 -6.48
CA ILE A 214 23.75 -9.31 -5.65
C ILE A 214 22.49 -9.74 -6.44
N ILE A 215 21.64 -10.58 -5.82
CA ILE A 215 20.40 -11.08 -6.46
C ILE A 215 19.30 -10.04 -6.34
N MET A 216 19.62 -8.77 -6.48
CA MET A 216 18.60 -7.73 -6.39
C MET A 216 17.86 -7.57 -7.71
N ARG A 217 16.57 -7.51 -7.57
CA ARG A 217 15.70 -7.25 -8.70
C ARG A 217 15.15 -5.84 -8.59
N ARG A 218 15.91 -4.72 -8.78
CA ARG A 218 15.34 -3.48 -9.34
C ARG A 218 15.73 -2.14 -8.72
N PHE A 219 15.58 -1.83 -7.39
CA PHE A 219 15.78 -0.47 -6.90
C PHE A 219 16.61 -0.35 -5.64
N PHE A 220 17.48 0.65 -5.65
CA PHE A 220 18.15 1.19 -4.48
C PHE A 220 17.69 2.63 -4.30
N TYR A 221 17.04 2.93 -3.19
CA TYR A 221 16.53 4.24 -2.87
C TYR A 221 17.46 4.92 -1.86
N PHE A 222 18.24 5.91 -2.34
CA PHE A 222 19.19 6.70 -1.56
C PHE A 222 18.96 8.20 -1.69
N GLU A 223 17.78 8.63 -2.10
CA GLU A 223 17.43 10.04 -2.25
C GLU A 223 17.51 10.77 -0.91
N ASN A 224 17.70 12.08 -0.96
CA ASN A 224 17.75 12.93 0.22
C ASN A 224 18.80 12.44 1.24
N ASN A 225 20.04 12.29 0.81
CA ASN A 225 21.20 11.96 1.62
C ASN A 225 22.33 12.98 1.42
N GLN A 226 23.54 12.67 1.84
CA GLN A 226 24.72 13.52 1.73
C GLN A 226 25.82 12.88 0.84
N ILE A 227 25.40 12.08 -0.15
CA ILE A 227 26.28 11.32 -1.03
C ILE A 227 26.96 12.28 -2.02
N THR A 228 28.29 12.24 -2.08
CA THR A 228 29.10 13.08 -2.96
C THR A 228 29.74 12.30 -4.10
N THR A 229 29.91 10.98 -3.95
CA THR A 229 30.62 10.11 -4.90
C THR A 229 29.87 8.83 -5.20
N ILE A 230 30.12 8.26 -6.40
CA ILE A 230 29.53 6.99 -6.86
C ILE A 230 30.64 5.96 -7.00
N PRO A 231 30.62 4.83 -6.27
CA PRO A 231 31.59 3.76 -6.39
C PRO A 231 31.57 3.10 -7.77
N THR A 232 32.74 2.75 -8.31
CA THR A 232 32.89 2.19 -9.66
C THR A 232 32.24 0.83 -9.86
N ASN A 233 32.12 0.01 -8.82
CA ASN A 233 31.48 -1.29 -8.86
C ASN A 233 29.98 -1.22 -9.18
N LEU A 234 29.32 -0.07 -8.92
CA LEU A 234 27.90 0.09 -9.23
C LEU A 234 27.61 0.06 -10.74
N PHE A 235 28.58 0.47 -11.58
CA PHE A 235 28.41 0.46 -13.03
C PHE A 235 28.38 -0.95 -13.64
N ARG A 236 28.74 -1.98 -12.88
CA ARG A 236 28.73 -3.40 -13.29
C ARG A 236 27.50 -4.16 -12.82
N LEU A 237 26.57 -3.48 -12.16
CA LEU A 237 25.32 -4.08 -11.73
C LEU A 237 24.41 -4.38 -12.92
N ASP A 238 23.43 -5.25 -12.69
CA ASP A 238 22.45 -5.66 -13.69
C ASP A 238 21.73 -4.44 -14.31
N PRO A 239 21.53 -4.38 -15.63
CA PRO A 239 20.89 -3.25 -16.33
C PRO A 239 19.43 -3.01 -15.92
N HIS A 240 18.78 -3.99 -15.30
CA HIS A 240 17.43 -3.83 -14.76
C HIS A 240 17.39 -3.14 -13.38
N ILE A 241 18.55 -2.85 -12.79
CA ILE A 241 18.64 -2.12 -11.52
C ILE A 241 18.53 -0.62 -11.79
N THR A 242 17.77 0.07 -10.96
CA THR A 242 17.72 1.53 -10.88
C THR A 242 18.31 1.98 -9.54
N ILE A 243 19.23 2.93 -9.59
CA ILE A 243 19.84 3.56 -8.41
C ILE A 243 19.30 4.98 -8.31
N GLU A 244 18.45 5.21 -7.32
CA GLU A 244 17.82 6.48 -7.05
C GLU A 244 18.69 7.26 -6.05
N ILE A 245 19.35 8.30 -6.52
CA ILE A 245 20.28 9.14 -5.73
C ILE A 245 19.98 10.63 -5.89
N ALA A 246 18.74 10.97 -6.22
CA ALA A 246 18.29 12.35 -6.30
C ALA A 246 18.49 13.07 -4.96
N ASN A 247 18.58 14.39 -4.98
CA ASN A 247 18.75 15.23 -3.79
C ASN A 247 19.96 14.81 -2.92
N ASN A 248 21.08 14.50 -3.60
CA ASN A 248 22.38 14.29 -2.99
C ASN A 248 23.38 15.32 -3.55
N PRO A 249 24.35 15.82 -2.75
CA PRO A 249 25.31 16.82 -3.18
C PRO A 249 26.45 16.17 -4.01
N LEU A 250 26.10 15.56 -5.16
CA LEU A 250 27.09 14.95 -6.03
C LEU A 250 28.06 16.00 -6.56
N SER A 251 29.37 15.71 -6.50
CA SER A 251 30.39 16.61 -7.00
C SER A 251 30.37 16.69 -8.52
N ASP A 252 30.83 17.82 -9.09
CA ASP A 252 30.95 18.00 -10.54
C ASP A 252 31.81 16.89 -11.19
N GLN A 253 32.88 16.46 -10.52
CA GLN A 253 33.73 15.36 -10.98
C GLN A 253 32.97 14.03 -11.00
N THR A 254 32.11 13.77 -9.98
CA THR A 254 31.26 12.58 -9.91
C THR A 254 30.25 12.57 -11.04
N LEU A 255 29.64 13.70 -11.34
CA LEU A 255 28.68 13.84 -12.44
C LEU A 255 29.35 13.62 -13.81
N LEU A 256 30.51 14.21 -14.03
CA LEU A 256 31.29 13.96 -15.26
C LEU A 256 31.66 12.48 -15.38
N PHE A 257 32.14 11.87 -14.31
CA PHE A 257 32.47 10.46 -14.28
C PHE A 257 31.27 9.57 -14.59
N LEU A 258 30.11 9.86 -13.97
CA LEU A 258 28.86 9.15 -14.22
C LEU A 258 28.47 9.21 -15.71
N ILE A 259 28.51 10.40 -16.30
CA ILE A 259 28.18 10.60 -17.72
C ILE A 259 29.18 9.87 -18.62
N GLN A 260 30.46 9.97 -18.36
CA GLN A 260 31.51 9.29 -19.15
C GLN A 260 31.33 7.78 -19.12
N GLN A 261 31.10 7.18 -17.95
CA GLN A 261 30.92 5.73 -17.79
C GLN A 261 29.67 5.22 -18.48
N THR A 262 28.57 5.97 -18.42
CA THR A 262 27.26 5.54 -18.96
C THR A 262 27.10 5.86 -20.46
N SER A 263 27.95 6.71 -21.04
CA SER A 263 27.92 7.08 -22.46
C SER A 263 28.80 6.19 -23.34
N VAL A 264 29.49 5.21 -22.77
CA VAL A 264 30.30 4.26 -23.54
C VAL A 264 29.40 3.43 -24.46
N PRO A 265 29.74 3.24 -25.74
CA PRO A 265 29.00 2.36 -26.63
C PRO A 265 28.84 0.97 -26.01
N ASN A 266 27.61 0.45 -25.99
CA ASN A 266 27.26 -0.82 -25.39
C ASN A 266 27.34 -0.88 -23.84
N PHE A 267 27.26 0.25 -23.14
CA PHE A 267 27.10 0.22 -21.69
C PHE A 267 25.88 -0.63 -21.33
N ASN A 268 26.08 -1.64 -20.50
CA ASN A 268 25.04 -2.58 -20.06
C ASN A 268 25.02 -2.64 -18.52
N GLY A 269 24.95 -1.49 -17.91
CA GLY A 269 24.86 -1.33 -16.45
C GLY A 269 23.53 -0.74 -16.01
N PRO A 270 23.39 -0.39 -14.73
CA PRO A 270 22.15 0.09 -14.13
C PRO A 270 21.73 1.46 -14.66
N GLN A 271 20.50 1.84 -14.37
CA GLN A 271 19.99 3.18 -14.55
C GLN A 271 20.24 4.02 -13.29
N PHE A 272 20.61 5.28 -13.47
CA PHE A 272 20.80 6.24 -12.39
C PHE A 272 19.76 7.36 -12.49
N ARG A 273 19.12 7.68 -11.38
CA ARG A 273 18.28 8.85 -11.23
C ARG A 273 18.95 9.82 -10.28
N ILE A 274 19.27 10.99 -10.81
CA ILE A 274 20.02 12.05 -10.11
C ILE A 274 19.24 13.35 -10.15
N SER A 275 19.50 14.25 -9.21
CA SER A 275 19.14 15.66 -9.32
C SER A 275 20.38 16.50 -9.66
N LEU A 276 20.19 17.65 -10.27
CA LEU A 276 21.25 18.60 -10.61
C LEU A 276 20.92 19.95 -9.98
N SER A 277 21.84 20.49 -9.17
CA SER A 277 21.81 21.88 -8.75
C SER A 277 21.98 22.83 -9.97
N ASP A 278 21.60 24.09 -9.83
CA ASP A 278 21.80 25.08 -10.91
C ASP A 278 23.29 25.22 -11.27
N GLN A 279 24.16 25.10 -10.30
CA GLN A 279 25.60 25.14 -10.50
C GLN A 279 26.08 23.94 -11.33
N ASN A 280 25.63 22.71 -10.97
CA ASN A 280 25.96 21.50 -11.74
C ASN A 280 25.41 21.57 -13.17
N ARG A 281 24.21 22.13 -13.38
CA ARG A 281 23.63 22.30 -14.73
C ARG A 281 24.45 23.26 -15.58
N LEU A 282 24.90 24.37 -14.99
CA LEU A 282 25.74 25.33 -15.70
C LEU A 282 27.07 24.70 -16.07
N PHE A 283 27.73 23.99 -15.16
CA PHE A 283 28.94 23.27 -15.35
C PHE A 283 28.83 22.22 -16.46
N LEU A 284 27.80 21.37 -16.42
CA LEU A 284 27.57 20.32 -17.42
C LEU A 284 27.28 20.89 -18.81
N ARG A 285 26.56 22.03 -18.92
CA ARG A 285 26.35 22.73 -20.20
C ARG A 285 27.63 23.23 -20.83
N GLN A 286 28.60 23.62 -20.01
CA GLN A 286 29.92 24.09 -20.51
C GLN A 286 30.85 22.94 -20.94
N MET A 287 30.74 21.81 -20.26
CA MET A 287 31.70 20.70 -20.41
C MET A 287 31.22 19.60 -21.37
N LEU A 288 29.93 19.52 -21.68
CA LEU A 288 29.38 18.43 -22.49
C LEU A 288 28.97 18.92 -23.88
N PRO A 289 29.29 18.16 -24.96
CA PRO A 289 28.71 18.39 -26.27
C PRO A 289 27.18 18.30 -26.25
N GLN A 290 26.50 19.11 -27.04
CA GLN A 290 25.03 19.23 -27.05
C GLN A 290 24.23 17.92 -27.30
N ASN A 291 24.90 16.84 -27.68
CA ASN A 291 24.31 15.55 -28.08
C ASN A 291 24.58 14.39 -27.11
N LEU A 292 25.17 14.63 -25.93
CA LEU A 292 25.47 13.56 -25.01
C LEU A 292 24.24 13.25 -24.13
N HIS A 293 23.32 12.44 -24.63
CA HIS A 293 22.22 11.88 -23.89
C HIS A 293 22.53 10.43 -23.50
N SER A 294 22.87 10.19 -22.26
CA SER A 294 22.96 8.83 -21.75
C SER A 294 21.55 8.26 -21.49
N ARG A 295 21.24 7.12 -22.10
CA ARG A 295 19.98 6.39 -21.83
C ARG A 295 19.91 5.86 -20.39
N HIS A 296 21.01 5.88 -19.66
CA HIS A 296 21.16 5.32 -18.31
C HIS A 296 21.16 6.38 -17.20
N ILE A 297 21.06 7.67 -17.56
CA ILE A 297 20.96 8.76 -16.59
C ILE A 297 19.64 9.47 -16.81
N ARG A 298 18.82 9.52 -15.78
CA ARG A 298 17.66 10.39 -15.72
C ARG A 298 17.93 11.50 -14.70
N VAL A 299 17.88 12.73 -15.17
CA VAL A 299 17.99 13.91 -14.31
C VAL A 299 16.62 14.25 -13.77
N ILE A 300 16.48 14.21 -12.44
CA ILE A 300 15.34 14.72 -11.70
C ILE A 300 15.70 16.13 -11.28
N THR A 301 14.87 17.11 -11.59
CA THR A 301 15.13 18.51 -11.20
C THR A 301 14.99 18.70 -9.71
N GLU A 302 16.02 19.29 -9.06
CA GLU A 302 16.01 19.60 -7.64
C GLU A 302 14.89 20.57 -7.26
N GLY A 303 14.19 20.25 -6.21
CA GLY A 303 13.22 21.06 -5.53
C GLY A 303 12.46 20.27 -4.50
N GLY A 304 13.06 20.08 -3.34
CA GLY A 304 12.30 19.75 -2.12
C GLY A 304 11.41 20.93 -1.75
N GLN A 305 10.37 21.15 -2.49
CA GLN A 305 9.16 21.99 -2.43
C GLN A 305 8.75 22.57 -3.79
N ASN A 306 9.58 22.46 -4.83
CA ASN A 306 9.20 22.76 -6.20
C ASN A 306 9.76 21.69 -7.13
N PHE A 307 9.09 20.52 -7.21
CA PHE A 307 9.03 19.85 -8.49
C PHE A 307 8.60 20.91 -9.48
N GLN A 308 9.47 21.37 -10.38
CA GLN A 308 8.97 21.83 -11.65
C GLN A 308 8.51 20.56 -12.37
N ILE A 309 7.34 20.11 -11.94
CA ILE A 309 6.49 19.25 -12.75
C ILE A 309 6.46 19.95 -14.09
N PRO A 310 6.86 19.33 -15.19
CA PRO A 310 6.79 19.99 -16.48
C PRO A 310 5.38 20.56 -16.60
N PRO A 311 5.20 21.75 -17.15
CA PRO A 311 3.88 22.33 -17.30
C PRO A 311 2.94 21.32 -17.93
N LEU A 312 1.71 21.24 -17.46
CA LEU A 312 0.71 20.28 -17.95
C LEU A 312 0.68 20.16 -19.48
N PRO A 313 0.74 21.29 -20.26
CA PRO A 313 0.76 21.21 -21.72
C PRO A 313 1.95 20.42 -22.29
N GLU A 314 3.13 20.57 -21.69
CA GLU A 314 4.35 19.88 -22.13
C GLU A 314 4.30 18.39 -21.81
N THR A 315 3.86 18.04 -20.60
CA THR A 315 3.74 16.65 -20.15
C THR A 315 2.72 15.89 -20.97
N VAL A 316 1.59 16.50 -21.28
CA VAL A 316 0.56 15.91 -22.14
C VAL A 316 1.09 15.75 -23.56
N ALA A 317 1.67 16.79 -24.15
CA ALA A 317 2.18 16.77 -25.52
C ALA A 317 3.28 15.69 -25.71
N ALA A 318 4.00 15.34 -24.66
CA ALA A 318 5.02 14.29 -24.70
C ALA A 318 4.46 12.90 -25.07
N TRP A 319 3.18 12.64 -24.87
CA TRP A 319 2.50 11.39 -25.21
C TRP A 319 2.10 11.29 -26.68
N PHE A 320 2.07 12.40 -27.40
CA PHE A 320 1.65 12.47 -28.80
C PHE A 320 2.86 12.43 -29.76
N PRO A 321 2.60 12.08 -31.04
CA PRO A 321 3.62 12.19 -32.09
C PRO A 321 4.20 13.61 -32.17
N GLU A 322 5.43 13.74 -32.59
CA GLU A 322 6.14 15.04 -32.62
C GLU A 322 5.41 16.11 -33.46
N ALA A 323 4.76 15.68 -34.55
CA ALA A 323 3.99 16.58 -35.42
C ALA A 323 2.83 17.27 -34.70
N ASP A 324 2.18 16.58 -33.74
CA ASP A 324 0.95 17.02 -33.09
C ASP A 324 1.21 17.77 -31.78
N ARG A 325 2.42 17.68 -31.23
CA ARG A 325 2.76 18.19 -29.90
C ARG A 325 2.48 19.67 -29.69
N ARG A 326 2.68 20.49 -30.73
CA ARG A 326 2.48 21.95 -30.63
C ARG A 326 1.00 22.29 -30.49
N GLU A 327 0.14 21.63 -31.24
CA GLU A 327 -1.30 21.82 -31.21
C GLU A 327 -1.88 21.36 -29.88
N VAL A 328 -1.52 20.14 -29.46
CA VAL A 328 -1.91 19.57 -28.17
C VAL A 328 -1.47 20.45 -27.00
N SER A 329 -0.21 20.91 -27.00
CA SER A 329 0.30 21.80 -25.94
C SER A 329 -0.50 23.10 -25.87
N THR A 330 -0.87 23.68 -27.00
CA THR A 330 -1.68 24.90 -27.04
C THR A 330 -3.07 24.67 -26.47
N GLN A 331 -3.73 23.58 -26.84
CA GLN A 331 -5.05 23.20 -26.33
C GLN A 331 -5.04 23.00 -24.80
N TRP A 332 -4.03 22.31 -24.28
CA TRP A 332 -3.95 21.99 -22.86
C TRP A 332 -3.47 23.14 -21.96
N THR A 333 -3.03 24.25 -22.55
CA THR A 333 -2.64 25.44 -21.79
C THR A 333 -3.80 26.01 -20.95
N SER A 334 -5.01 25.98 -21.49
CA SER A 334 -6.22 26.48 -20.80
C SER A 334 -6.58 25.66 -19.55
N PHE A 335 -6.19 24.40 -19.47
CA PHE A 335 -6.50 23.50 -18.36
C PHE A 335 -5.46 23.56 -17.22
N SER A 336 -4.37 24.29 -17.39
CA SER A 336 -3.27 24.39 -16.41
C SER A 336 -3.68 25.04 -15.08
N THR A 337 -4.79 25.77 -15.06
CA THR A 337 -5.33 26.44 -13.86
C THR A 337 -6.43 25.63 -13.18
N GLU A 338 -6.84 24.51 -13.74
CA GLU A 338 -7.84 23.64 -13.11
C GLU A 338 -7.28 22.99 -11.84
N GLU A 339 -8.16 22.67 -10.90
CA GLU A 339 -7.80 21.98 -9.66
C GLU A 339 -7.09 20.67 -9.96
N ASN A 340 -6.07 20.33 -9.19
CA ASN A 340 -5.23 19.12 -9.34
C ASN A 340 -4.47 19.00 -10.68
N SER A 341 -4.48 20.02 -11.56
CA SER A 341 -3.76 20.00 -12.84
C SER A 341 -2.26 19.72 -12.69
N ARG A 342 -1.65 20.26 -11.62
CA ARG A 342 -0.24 20.04 -11.29
C ARG A 342 0.03 18.59 -10.86
N ALA A 343 -0.84 18.01 -10.04
CA ALA A 343 -0.74 16.61 -9.61
C ALA A 343 -0.93 15.66 -10.81
N PHE A 344 -1.86 16.00 -11.70
CA PHE A 344 -2.08 15.25 -12.93
C PHE A 344 -0.86 15.29 -13.87
N SER A 345 -0.21 16.44 -14.01
CA SER A 345 1.04 16.54 -14.78
C SER A 345 2.15 15.66 -14.19
N ALA A 346 2.31 15.67 -12.86
CA ALA A 346 3.27 14.80 -12.17
C ALA A 346 2.94 13.30 -12.38
N PHE A 347 1.67 12.95 -12.34
CA PHE A 347 1.22 11.58 -12.61
C PHE A 347 1.59 11.13 -14.03
N LEU A 348 1.31 11.95 -15.06
CA LEU A 348 1.65 11.62 -16.46
C LEU A 348 3.15 11.47 -16.68
N ASP A 349 3.95 12.32 -16.07
CA ASP A 349 5.41 12.20 -16.13
C ASP A 349 5.87 10.86 -15.55
N ARG A 350 5.34 10.47 -14.40
CA ARG A 350 5.65 9.17 -13.77
C ARG A 350 5.07 7.97 -14.52
N LEU A 351 3.89 8.12 -15.14
CA LEU A 351 3.27 7.07 -15.94
C LEU A 351 4.17 6.65 -17.10
N SER A 352 4.93 7.60 -17.68
CA SER A 352 5.89 7.32 -18.75
C SER A 352 7.02 6.37 -18.34
N ASP A 353 7.26 6.21 -17.04
CA ASP A 353 8.30 5.38 -16.46
C ASP A 353 7.83 4.00 -16.01
N THR A 354 6.53 3.72 -16.08
CA THR A 354 6.00 2.42 -15.67
C THR A 354 6.48 1.29 -16.58
N VAL A 355 6.47 0.07 -16.05
CA VAL A 355 6.79 -1.15 -16.83
C VAL A 355 5.89 -1.24 -18.07
N SER A 356 4.61 -0.93 -17.92
CA SER A 356 3.63 -0.93 -19.01
C SER A 356 3.99 0.07 -20.12
N ALA A 357 4.42 1.28 -19.76
CA ALA A 357 4.80 2.29 -20.74
C ALA A 357 6.06 1.90 -21.55
N ARG A 358 6.95 1.10 -20.96
CA ARG A 358 8.20 0.67 -21.62
C ARG A 358 8.04 -0.59 -22.44
N ASN A 359 7.25 -1.54 -21.98
CA ASN A 359 7.22 -2.91 -22.50
C ASN A 359 5.95 -3.23 -23.30
N THR A 360 4.86 -2.47 -23.12
CA THR A 360 3.60 -2.77 -23.79
C THR A 360 3.46 -1.98 -25.09
N SER A 361 3.47 -2.67 -26.22
CA SER A 361 3.17 -2.06 -27.52
C SER A 361 1.77 -1.44 -27.52
N GLY A 362 1.63 -0.24 -28.07
CA GLY A 362 0.36 0.48 -28.12
C GLY A 362 -0.05 1.20 -26.84
N PHE A 363 0.77 1.15 -25.77
CA PHE A 363 0.43 1.83 -24.52
C PHE A 363 0.41 3.35 -24.65
N ARG A 364 1.37 3.92 -25.40
CA ARG A 364 1.41 5.38 -25.64
C ARG A 364 0.18 5.84 -26.40
N GLU A 365 -0.23 5.10 -27.40
CA GLU A 365 -1.42 5.35 -28.19
C GLU A 365 -2.71 5.28 -27.34
N GLN A 366 -2.77 4.36 -26.39
CA GLN A 366 -3.89 4.28 -25.45
C GLN A 366 -3.96 5.52 -24.54
N VAL A 367 -2.80 5.96 -24.02
CA VAL A 367 -2.74 7.17 -23.19
C VAL A 367 -3.09 8.41 -24.01
N ALA A 368 -2.58 8.56 -25.23
CA ALA A 368 -2.90 9.67 -26.12
C ALA A 368 -4.41 9.74 -26.41
N ALA A 369 -5.01 8.62 -26.81
CA ALA A 369 -6.45 8.54 -27.07
C ALA A 369 -7.32 8.83 -25.83
N TRP A 370 -6.83 8.48 -24.63
CA TRP A 370 -7.48 8.86 -23.38
C TRP A 370 -7.37 10.37 -23.12
N LEU A 371 -6.20 10.98 -23.33
CA LEU A 371 -5.97 12.42 -23.19
C LEU A 371 -6.84 13.25 -24.15
N GLU A 372 -7.07 12.76 -25.37
CA GLU A 372 -8.01 13.38 -26.32
C GLU A 372 -9.43 13.44 -25.75
N LYS A 373 -9.90 12.34 -25.11
CA LYS A 373 -11.21 12.32 -24.47
C LYS A 373 -11.30 13.27 -23.28
N LEU A 374 -10.22 13.41 -22.50
CA LEU A 374 -10.15 14.38 -21.41
C LEU A 374 -10.22 15.81 -21.92
N SER A 375 -9.61 16.12 -23.06
CA SER A 375 -9.67 17.46 -23.64
C SER A 375 -11.10 17.86 -24.07
N ALA A 376 -11.91 16.87 -24.44
CA ALA A 376 -13.28 17.07 -24.90
C ALA A 376 -14.32 17.13 -23.76
N SER A 377 -14.07 16.52 -22.60
CA SER A 377 -15.01 16.49 -21.47
C SER A 377 -14.42 17.11 -20.22
N ALA A 378 -15.01 18.23 -19.76
CA ALA A 378 -14.58 18.90 -18.52
C ALA A 378 -14.83 18.04 -17.29
N GLU A 379 -15.97 17.34 -17.23
CA GLU A 379 -16.32 16.46 -16.11
C GLU A 379 -15.33 15.30 -15.99
N LEU A 380 -15.08 14.57 -17.09
CA LEU A 380 -14.13 13.46 -17.12
C LEU A 380 -12.71 13.92 -16.76
N ARG A 381 -12.31 15.11 -17.22
CA ARG A 381 -11.01 15.71 -16.92
C ARG A 381 -10.87 16.01 -15.43
N GLN A 382 -11.87 16.65 -14.80
CA GLN A 382 -11.85 16.95 -13.38
C GLN A 382 -11.81 15.69 -12.51
N GLN A 383 -12.62 14.68 -12.84
CA GLN A 383 -12.59 13.37 -12.18
C GLN A 383 -11.21 12.72 -12.31
N SER A 384 -10.61 12.76 -13.51
CA SER A 384 -9.29 12.20 -13.75
C SER A 384 -8.18 12.95 -13.00
N PHE A 385 -8.28 14.26 -12.90
CA PHE A 385 -7.34 15.09 -12.13
C PHE A 385 -7.42 14.79 -10.64
N ALA A 386 -8.63 14.57 -10.10
CA ALA A 386 -8.83 14.18 -8.71
C ALA A 386 -8.23 12.79 -8.42
N VAL A 387 -8.51 11.79 -9.26
CA VAL A 387 -7.96 10.43 -9.11
C VAL A 387 -6.42 10.44 -9.18
N ALA A 388 -5.83 11.28 -10.03
CA ALA A 388 -4.38 11.38 -10.16
C ALA A 388 -3.72 12.08 -8.96
N ALA A 389 -4.44 12.93 -8.22
CA ALA A 389 -3.91 13.63 -7.05
C ALA A 389 -3.41 12.66 -5.97
N ASP A 390 -4.11 11.54 -5.78
CA ASP A 390 -3.74 10.51 -4.79
C ASP A 390 -2.49 9.69 -5.19
N ALA A 391 -2.03 9.81 -6.44
CA ALA A 391 -0.93 9.03 -6.99
C ALA A 391 0.46 9.65 -6.80
N THR A 392 0.54 10.88 -6.31
CA THR A 392 1.76 11.71 -6.46
C THR A 392 2.89 11.39 -5.49
N GLU A 393 2.65 10.67 -4.40
CA GLU A 393 3.63 10.50 -3.31
C GLU A 393 4.29 9.11 -3.19
N SER A 394 4.13 8.19 -4.16
CA SER A 394 4.49 6.79 -3.94
C SER A 394 5.10 6.05 -5.14
N CYS A 395 5.27 4.73 -4.99
CA CYS A 395 5.95 3.82 -5.89
C CYS A 395 5.32 3.71 -7.31
N GLU A 396 6.05 3.08 -8.24
CA GLU A 396 5.60 2.87 -9.63
C GLU A 396 4.32 2.03 -9.72
N ASP A 397 4.11 1.07 -8.82
CA ASP A 397 2.92 0.23 -8.80
C ASP A 397 1.68 1.02 -8.40
N ARG A 398 1.81 2.09 -7.59
CA ARG A 398 0.70 3.03 -7.35
C ARG A 398 0.32 3.79 -8.62
N VAL A 399 1.29 4.24 -9.38
CA VAL A 399 1.03 4.91 -10.66
C VAL A 399 0.31 3.96 -11.63
N ALA A 400 0.71 2.67 -11.67
CA ALA A 400 0.06 1.65 -12.47
C ALA A 400 -1.38 1.35 -11.99
N LEU A 401 -1.60 1.26 -10.68
CA LEU A 401 -2.94 1.09 -10.11
C LEU A 401 -3.82 2.30 -10.39
N THR A 402 -3.28 3.52 -10.26
CA THR A 402 -4.00 4.74 -10.61
C THR A 402 -4.37 4.78 -12.09
N TRP A 403 -3.50 4.31 -12.98
CA TRP A 403 -3.84 4.16 -14.39
C TRP A 403 -5.03 3.20 -14.62
N ASN A 404 -5.09 2.07 -13.92
CA ASN A 404 -6.25 1.17 -13.96
C ASN A 404 -7.53 1.90 -13.52
N ASN A 405 -7.46 2.68 -12.43
CA ASN A 405 -8.59 3.45 -11.92
C ASN A 405 -9.04 4.52 -12.90
N LEU A 406 -8.12 5.22 -13.57
CA LEU A 406 -8.44 6.21 -14.60
C LEU A 406 -9.12 5.58 -15.83
N ARG A 407 -8.71 4.38 -16.24
CA ARG A 407 -9.39 3.63 -17.30
C ARG A 407 -10.81 3.21 -16.89
N LYS A 408 -10.96 2.77 -15.63
CA LYS A 408 -12.28 2.49 -15.04
C LYS A 408 -13.17 3.75 -15.07
N THR A 409 -12.66 4.89 -14.62
CA THR A 409 -13.37 6.18 -14.64
C THR A 409 -13.82 6.56 -16.06
N LEU A 410 -12.93 6.40 -17.04
CA LEU A 410 -13.28 6.64 -18.45
C LEU A 410 -14.45 5.77 -18.92
N LEU A 411 -14.41 4.48 -18.68
CA LEU A 411 -15.44 3.55 -19.14
C LEU A 411 -16.79 3.80 -18.47
N VAL A 412 -16.76 4.10 -17.17
CA VAL A 412 -17.97 4.47 -16.40
C VAL A 412 -18.57 5.78 -16.94
N HIS A 413 -17.74 6.81 -17.17
CA HIS A 413 -18.18 8.06 -17.76
C HIS A 413 -18.79 7.86 -19.16
N GLN A 414 -18.13 7.10 -20.03
CA GLN A 414 -18.64 6.79 -21.37
C GLN A 414 -19.99 6.06 -21.34
N ALA A 415 -20.19 5.17 -20.38
CA ALA A 415 -21.47 4.51 -20.19
C ALA A 415 -22.55 5.50 -19.73
N SER A 416 -22.21 6.43 -18.85
CA SER A 416 -23.11 7.49 -18.39
C SER A 416 -23.47 8.47 -19.52
N GLU A 417 -22.57 8.72 -20.46
CA GLU A 417 -22.78 9.60 -21.61
C GLU A 417 -23.49 8.96 -22.81
N GLY A 418 -23.87 7.69 -22.72
CA GLY A 418 -24.70 7.01 -23.74
C GLY A 418 -23.94 6.19 -24.76
N LEU A 419 -22.66 5.92 -24.56
CA LEU A 419 -21.89 5.08 -25.48
C LEU A 419 -22.51 3.69 -25.68
N PHE A 420 -23.25 3.20 -24.70
CA PHE A 420 -23.85 1.87 -24.67
C PHE A 420 -25.38 1.87 -24.82
N ASP A 421 -26.03 3.00 -25.14
CA ASP A 421 -27.50 3.09 -25.21
C ASP A 421 -28.10 2.10 -26.23
N ASN A 422 -27.35 1.77 -27.28
CA ASN A 422 -27.74 0.82 -28.31
C ASN A 422 -27.05 -0.56 -28.20
N ASP A 423 -26.25 -0.79 -27.15
CA ASP A 423 -25.52 -2.04 -26.93
C ASP A 423 -25.52 -2.43 -25.43
N THR A 424 -26.68 -2.93 -25.00
CA THR A 424 -26.88 -3.42 -23.64
C THR A 424 -25.98 -4.59 -23.29
N GLY A 425 -25.56 -5.39 -24.29
CA GLY A 425 -24.63 -6.50 -24.11
C GLY A 425 -23.23 -6.01 -23.70
N ALA A 426 -22.75 -4.98 -24.38
CA ALA A 426 -21.48 -4.35 -24.02
C ALA A 426 -21.56 -3.65 -22.65
N LEU A 427 -22.66 -2.97 -22.33
CA LEU A 427 -22.90 -2.37 -21.02
C LEU A 427 -22.90 -3.42 -19.90
N LEU A 428 -23.57 -4.55 -20.11
CA LEU A 428 -23.61 -5.67 -19.17
C LEU A 428 -22.20 -6.27 -18.95
N SER A 429 -21.43 -6.39 -20.04
CA SER A 429 -20.03 -6.87 -19.96
C SER A 429 -19.15 -5.91 -19.16
N LEU A 430 -19.30 -4.61 -19.37
CA LEU A 430 -18.64 -3.58 -18.59
C LEU A 430 -19.05 -3.63 -17.11
N GLY A 431 -20.35 -3.75 -16.81
CA GLY A 431 -20.86 -3.89 -15.46
C GLY A 431 -20.25 -5.10 -14.73
N ARG A 432 -20.14 -6.26 -15.44
CA ARG A 432 -19.46 -7.44 -14.88
C ARG A 432 -18.00 -7.18 -14.54
N GLU A 433 -17.27 -6.48 -15.41
CA GLU A 433 -15.88 -6.11 -15.12
C GLU A 433 -15.78 -5.20 -13.89
N MET A 434 -16.63 -4.18 -13.78
CA MET A 434 -16.64 -3.26 -12.63
C MET A 434 -16.97 -4.00 -11.32
N PHE A 435 -17.94 -4.88 -11.34
CA PHE A 435 -18.30 -5.73 -10.21
C PHE A 435 -17.15 -6.65 -9.78
N ARG A 436 -16.48 -7.30 -10.71
CA ARG A 436 -15.32 -8.15 -10.43
C ARG A 436 -14.16 -7.37 -9.81
N LEU A 437 -13.92 -6.15 -10.30
CA LEU A 437 -12.90 -5.26 -9.75
C LEU A 437 -13.21 -4.84 -8.31
N GLU A 438 -14.48 -4.55 -8.00
CA GLU A 438 -14.92 -4.20 -6.65
C GLU A 438 -14.73 -5.38 -5.68
N ILE A 439 -15.11 -6.60 -6.08
CA ILE A 439 -14.87 -7.80 -5.27
C ILE A 439 -13.38 -8.07 -5.08
N LEU A 440 -12.56 -7.89 -6.12
CA LEU A 440 -11.12 -8.05 -6.00
C LEU A 440 -10.51 -7.03 -5.03
N GLU A 441 -11.07 -5.82 -4.99
CA GLU A 441 -10.67 -4.81 -4.02
C GLU A 441 -10.99 -5.24 -2.58
N ASP A 442 -12.18 -5.78 -2.32
CA ASP A 442 -12.55 -6.34 -1.01
C ASP A 442 -11.60 -7.49 -0.61
N ILE A 443 -11.37 -8.44 -1.53
CA ILE A 443 -10.46 -9.57 -1.32
C ILE A 443 -9.03 -9.08 -1.03
N ALA A 444 -8.57 -8.07 -1.77
CA ALA A 444 -7.25 -7.49 -1.56
C ALA A 444 -7.15 -6.79 -0.20
N ARG A 445 -8.18 -6.04 0.19
CA ARG A 445 -8.28 -5.39 1.51
C ARG A 445 -8.24 -6.42 2.64
N ASP A 446 -8.99 -7.51 2.50
CA ASP A 446 -8.96 -8.61 3.48
C ASP A 446 -7.60 -9.33 3.49
N LYS A 447 -6.98 -9.50 2.32
CA LYS A 447 -5.63 -10.08 2.21
C LYS A 447 -4.60 -9.18 2.89
N VAL A 448 -4.63 -7.87 2.67
CA VAL A 448 -3.78 -6.88 3.35
C VAL A 448 -3.84 -7.05 4.86
N ARG A 449 -5.04 -7.22 5.42
CA ARG A 449 -5.22 -7.46 6.87
C ARG A 449 -4.55 -8.74 7.37
N THR A 450 -4.26 -9.69 6.49
CA THR A 450 -3.57 -10.94 6.83
C THR A 450 -2.07 -10.91 6.55
N LEU A 451 -1.63 -9.93 5.78
CA LEU A 451 -0.23 -9.75 5.40
C LEU A 451 0.39 -8.69 6.29
N HIS A 452 1.41 -9.09 7.01
CA HIS A 452 2.24 -8.15 7.74
C HIS A 452 3.33 -7.69 6.78
N PHE A 453 3.43 -6.36 6.51
CA PHE A 453 4.54 -5.78 5.79
C PHE A 453 4.48 -5.82 4.24
N VAL A 454 3.32 -5.62 3.69
CA VAL A 454 3.15 -5.44 2.24
C VAL A 454 2.58 -4.05 1.99
N ASP A 455 3.04 -3.37 0.97
CA ASP A 455 2.33 -2.18 0.48
C ASP A 455 0.97 -2.65 -0.04
N GLU A 456 -0.10 -2.07 0.48
CA GLU A 456 -1.47 -2.41 0.10
C GLU A 456 -1.65 -2.39 -1.42
N ILE A 457 -1.04 -1.42 -2.07
CA ILE A 457 -1.12 -1.20 -3.50
C ILE A 457 -0.56 -2.37 -4.29
N GLU A 458 0.53 -2.96 -3.80
CA GLU A 458 1.12 -4.16 -4.41
C GLU A 458 0.17 -5.35 -4.35
N VAL A 459 -0.63 -5.45 -3.28
CA VAL A 459 -1.65 -6.50 -3.13
C VAL A 459 -2.81 -6.27 -4.08
N TYR A 460 -3.36 -5.05 -4.12
CA TYR A 460 -4.45 -4.69 -5.01
C TYR A 460 -4.07 -4.91 -6.48
N LEU A 461 -2.92 -4.39 -6.89
CA LEU A 461 -2.43 -4.51 -8.25
C LEU A 461 -2.12 -5.97 -8.62
N ALA A 462 -1.60 -6.77 -7.69
CA ALA A 462 -1.31 -8.18 -7.92
C ALA A 462 -2.56 -8.99 -8.29
N PHE A 463 -3.65 -8.82 -7.54
CA PHE A 463 -4.91 -9.50 -7.87
C PHE A 463 -5.45 -9.05 -9.24
N GLN A 464 -5.48 -7.76 -9.52
CA GLN A 464 -5.96 -7.23 -10.80
C GLN A 464 -5.12 -7.74 -11.97
N THR A 465 -3.80 -7.65 -11.90
CA THR A 465 -2.89 -8.02 -12.98
C THR A 465 -2.87 -9.53 -13.23
N MET A 466 -2.78 -10.33 -12.16
CA MET A 466 -2.64 -11.78 -12.30
C MET A 466 -3.93 -12.50 -12.66
N LEU A 467 -5.09 -11.88 -12.40
CA LEU A 467 -6.41 -12.42 -12.75
C LEU A 467 -7.03 -11.73 -13.97
N ALA A 468 -6.33 -10.78 -14.62
CA ALA A 468 -6.83 -9.98 -15.72
C ALA A 468 -7.44 -10.84 -16.85
N GLU A 469 -6.72 -11.85 -17.33
CA GLU A 469 -7.20 -12.72 -18.40
C GLU A 469 -8.36 -13.62 -17.95
N LYS A 470 -8.23 -14.22 -16.77
CA LYS A 470 -9.23 -15.16 -16.26
C LYS A 470 -10.57 -14.51 -15.93
N LEU A 471 -10.53 -13.28 -15.46
CA LEU A 471 -11.70 -12.49 -15.10
C LEU A 471 -12.07 -11.45 -16.17
N GLN A 472 -11.40 -11.45 -17.33
CA GLN A 472 -11.66 -10.54 -18.44
C GLN A 472 -11.65 -9.07 -18.02
N LEU A 473 -10.59 -8.65 -17.30
CA LEU A 473 -10.43 -7.28 -16.82
C LEU A 473 -9.70 -6.47 -17.89
N SER A 474 -10.43 -5.68 -18.66
CA SER A 474 -9.86 -4.87 -19.74
C SER A 474 -9.06 -3.67 -19.23
N THR A 475 -9.37 -3.18 -18.02
CA THR A 475 -8.71 -2.02 -17.40
C THR A 475 -7.40 -2.35 -16.72
N ALA A 476 -7.14 -3.62 -16.37
CA ALA A 476 -5.94 -4.01 -15.67
C ALA A 476 -4.69 -3.89 -16.54
N VAL A 477 -3.58 -3.39 -15.96
CA VAL A 477 -2.26 -3.47 -16.60
C VAL A 477 -1.82 -4.93 -16.70
N LYS A 478 -1.05 -5.26 -17.76
CA LYS A 478 -0.58 -6.63 -18.00
C LYS A 478 0.58 -7.05 -17.11
N GLU A 479 1.34 -6.08 -16.60
CA GLU A 479 2.53 -6.31 -15.80
C GLU A 479 2.55 -5.36 -14.61
N MET A 480 3.03 -5.85 -13.48
CA MET A 480 3.34 -5.07 -12.30
C MET A 480 4.78 -5.32 -11.87
N ARG A 481 5.35 -4.34 -11.17
CA ARG A 481 6.77 -4.38 -10.82
C ARG A 481 7.08 -5.22 -9.59
N PHE A 482 6.25 -5.11 -8.57
CA PHE A 482 6.54 -5.63 -7.24
C PHE A 482 5.71 -6.89 -6.87
N TYR A 483 5.25 -7.66 -7.85
CA TYR A 483 4.47 -8.88 -7.59
C TYR A 483 5.15 -9.83 -6.58
N GLY A 484 6.47 -10.00 -6.68
CA GLY A 484 7.21 -10.91 -5.80
C GLY A 484 7.23 -10.52 -4.32
N VAL A 485 6.86 -9.28 -3.98
CA VAL A 485 6.79 -8.78 -2.59
C VAL A 485 5.36 -8.48 -2.16
N SER A 486 4.37 -8.59 -3.05
CA SER A 486 2.95 -8.40 -2.75
C SER A 486 2.39 -9.39 -1.71
N GLY A 487 3.09 -10.50 -1.44
CA GLY A 487 2.61 -11.55 -0.54
C GLY A 487 1.42 -12.36 -1.07
N VAL A 488 0.99 -12.09 -2.32
CA VAL A 488 -0.08 -12.84 -2.98
C VAL A 488 0.46 -14.14 -3.54
N THR A 489 -0.11 -15.26 -3.12
CA THR A 489 0.29 -16.60 -3.53
C THR A 489 -0.60 -17.16 -4.65
N ALA A 490 -0.14 -18.20 -5.33
CA ALA A 490 -0.96 -18.90 -6.31
C ALA A 490 -2.25 -19.49 -5.72
N ASN A 491 -2.26 -19.79 -4.42
CA ASN A 491 -3.47 -20.24 -3.73
C ASN A 491 -4.44 -19.09 -3.49
N ASP A 492 -3.95 -17.92 -3.11
CA ASP A 492 -4.77 -16.71 -2.95
C ASP A 492 -5.46 -16.37 -4.28
N LEU A 493 -4.74 -16.43 -5.40
CA LEU A 493 -5.31 -16.17 -6.73
C LEU A 493 -6.42 -17.18 -7.10
N ARG A 494 -6.23 -18.47 -6.82
CA ARG A 494 -7.28 -19.48 -7.07
C ARG A 494 -8.51 -19.24 -6.21
N THR A 495 -8.31 -18.93 -4.93
CA THR A 495 -9.40 -18.62 -3.99
C THR A 495 -10.15 -17.36 -4.41
N ALA A 496 -9.42 -16.31 -4.79
CA ALA A 496 -10.00 -15.06 -5.26
C ALA A 496 -10.83 -15.26 -6.54
N GLU A 497 -10.30 -15.99 -7.52
CA GLU A 497 -11.03 -16.32 -8.75
C GLU A 497 -12.36 -17.04 -8.44
N ALA A 498 -12.32 -18.06 -7.56
CA ALA A 498 -13.53 -18.80 -7.18
C ALA A 498 -14.54 -17.91 -6.43
N MET A 499 -14.07 -17.04 -5.52
CA MET A 499 -14.93 -16.10 -4.80
C MET A 499 -15.58 -15.09 -5.74
N VAL A 500 -14.81 -14.50 -6.66
CA VAL A 500 -15.35 -13.54 -7.63
C VAL A 500 -16.45 -14.18 -8.48
N ARG A 501 -16.23 -15.39 -9.00
CA ARG A 501 -17.24 -16.10 -9.80
C ARG A 501 -18.50 -16.44 -8.98
N SER A 502 -18.33 -16.93 -7.75
CA SER A 502 -19.46 -17.25 -6.87
C SER A 502 -20.27 -16.01 -6.51
N ARG A 503 -19.62 -14.89 -6.17
CA ARG A 503 -20.32 -13.64 -5.87
C ARG A 503 -20.98 -13.06 -7.12
N GLU A 504 -20.35 -13.17 -8.30
CA GLU A 504 -20.95 -12.74 -9.56
C GLU A 504 -22.24 -13.50 -9.87
N GLU A 505 -22.28 -14.82 -9.66
CA GLU A 505 -23.49 -15.63 -9.86
C GLU A 505 -24.64 -15.24 -8.93
N ASN A 506 -24.35 -14.84 -7.70
CA ASN A 506 -25.35 -14.61 -6.66
C ASN A 506 -25.71 -13.13 -6.44
N GLU A 507 -24.79 -12.20 -6.64
CA GLU A 507 -24.91 -10.80 -6.21
C GLU A 507 -24.93 -9.81 -7.40
N PHE A 508 -24.44 -10.20 -8.56
CA PHE A 508 -24.25 -9.28 -9.69
C PHE A 508 -25.54 -8.57 -10.13
N THR A 509 -26.66 -9.28 -10.20
CA THR A 509 -27.92 -8.69 -10.64
C THR A 509 -28.38 -7.58 -9.70
N ASP A 510 -28.24 -7.78 -8.41
CA ASP A 510 -28.61 -6.80 -7.38
C ASP A 510 -27.67 -5.59 -7.39
N TRP A 511 -26.37 -5.84 -7.54
CA TRP A 511 -25.38 -4.79 -7.68
C TRP A 511 -25.60 -3.96 -8.96
N PHE A 512 -25.83 -4.63 -10.10
CA PHE A 512 -26.00 -3.97 -11.40
C PHE A 512 -27.26 -3.11 -11.42
N SER A 513 -28.34 -3.55 -10.75
CA SER A 513 -29.58 -2.77 -10.64
C SER A 513 -29.38 -1.41 -9.96
N LEU A 514 -28.33 -1.26 -9.10
CA LEU A 514 -27.97 -0.01 -8.41
C LEU A 514 -26.85 0.75 -9.11
N TRP A 515 -26.30 0.23 -10.19
CA TRP A 515 -25.14 0.82 -10.83
C TRP A 515 -25.48 2.10 -11.60
N GLY A 516 -24.83 3.22 -11.25
CA GLY A 516 -25.14 4.56 -11.80
C GLY A 516 -25.18 4.64 -13.33
N PRO A 517 -24.21 4.08 -14.08
CA PRO A 517 -24.26 4.06 -15.55
C PRO A 517 -25.48 3.31 -16.12
N TRP A 518 -25.93 2.23 -15.49
CA TRP A 518 -27.17 1.56 -15.86
C TRP A 518 -28.38 2.50 -15.70
N HIS A 519 -28.47 3.22 -14.60
CA HIS A 519 -29.51 4.23 -14.37
C HIS A 519 -29.46 5.35 -15.43
N ALA A 520 -28.28 5.79 -15.81
CA ALA A 520 -28.12 6.81 -16.85
C ALA A 520 -28.63 6.34 -18.22
N VAL A 521 -28.39 5.07 -18.57
CA VAL A 521 -28.95 4.46 -19.80
C VAL A 521 -30.47 4.36 -19.71
N LEU A 522 -31.03 3.84 -18.62
CA LEU A 522 -32.49 3.75 -18.42
C LEU A 522 -33.19 5.11 -18.51
N LYS A 523 -32.61 6.15 -17.92
CA LYS A 523 -33.15 7.52 -18.00
C LYS A 523 -33.27 8.03 -19.44
N ARG A 524 -32.39 7.60 -20.34
CA ARG A 524 -32.40 8.02 -21.74
C ARG A 524 -33.25 7.11 -22.62
N THR A 525 -33.17 5.79 -22.40
CA THR A 525 -33.79 4.82 -23.30
C THR A 525 -35.20 4.40 -22.89
N GLU A 526 -35.51 4.47 -21.57
CA GLU A 526 -36.77 4.03 -20.97
C GLU A 526 -37.33 5.11 -20.00
N ALA A 527 -37.35 6.38 -20.44
CA ALA A 527 -37.64 7.54 -19.60
C ALA A 527 -38.97 7.45 -18.82
N ASP A 528 -40.04 6.95 -19.49
CA ASP A 528 -41.35 6.82 -18.84
C ASP A 528 -41.36 5.75 -17.74
N ARG A 529 -40.68 4.63 -17.97
CA ARG A 529 -40.54 3.55 -17.00
C ARG A 529 -39.65 4.00 -15.83
N TRP A 530 -38.61 4.75 -16.13
CA TRP A 530 -37.76 5.31 -15.10
C TRP A 530 -38.53 6.29 -14.19
N ALA A 531 -39.30 7.20 -14.78
CA ALA A 531 -40.10 8.15 -14.01
C ALA A 531 -41.09 7.43 -13.06
N LEU A 532 -41.76 6.37 -13.54
CA LEU A 532 -42.65 5.56 -12.72
C LEU A 532 -41.91 4.85 -11.56
N ALA A 533 -40.73 4.32 -11.83
CA ALA A 533 -39.89 3.66 -10.83
C ALA A 533 -39.43 4.64 -9.73
N GLU A 534 -39.06 5.86 -10.10
CA GLU A 534 -38.71 6.92 -9.16
C GLU A 534 -39.92 7.33 -8.30
N GLU A 535 -41.11 7.47 -8.89
CA GLU A 535 -42.33 7.76 -8.14
C GLU A 535 -42.63 6.66 -7.12
N GLN A 536 -42.56 5.40 -7.51
CA GLN A 536 -42.74 4.25 -6.60
C GLN A 536 -41.70 4.24 -5.48
N LYS A 537 -40.46 4.58 -5.78
CA LYS A 537 -39.40 4.71 -4.76
C LYS A 537 -39.75 5.76 -3.73
N TYR A 538 -40.19 6.94 -4.17
CA TYR A 538 -40.58 8.01 -3.25
C TYR A 538 -41.78 7.62 -2.40
N GLU A 539 -42.80 6.96 -2.96
CA GLU A 539 -43.95 6.47 -2.19
C GLU A 539 -43.53 5.46 -1.12
N MET A 540 -42.64 4.50 -1.44
CA MET A 540 -42.14 3.52 -0.48
C MET A 540 -41.31 4.19 0.62
N LEU A 541 -40.48 5.16 0.26
CA LEU A 541 -39.67 5.91 1.23
C LEU A 541 -40.53 6.77 2.16
N GLU A 542 -41.58 7.38 1.66
CA GLU A 542 -42.48 8.20 2.47
C GLU A 542 -43.35 7.35 3.42
N ASN A 543 -43.86 6.22 2.96
CA ASN A 543 -44.84 5.42 3.69
C ASN A 543 -44.21 4.32 4.57
N GLU A 544 -43.13 3.66 4.11
CA GLU A 544 -42.61 2.45 4.73
C GLU A 544 -41.25 2.62 5.44
N TYR A 545 -40.44 3.57 4.97
CA TYR A 545 -39.04 3.69 5.41
C TYR A 545 -38.88 3.85 6.93
N PRO A 546 -39.64 4.76 7.62
CA PRO A 546 -39.47 4.92 9.06
C PRO A 546 -39.76 3.65 9.84
N GLN A 547 -40.82 2.90 9.44
CA GLN A 547 -41.22 1.66 10.09
C GLN A 547 -40.18 0.55 9.84
N ARG A 548 -39.71 0.38 8.63
CA ARG A 548 -38.66 -0.62 8.26
C ARG A 548 -37.36 -0.39 9.00
N VAL A 549 -36.95 0.86 9.19
CA VAL A 549 -35.75 1.22 9.97
C VAL A 549 -36.00 0.88 11.47
N ALA A 550 -37.15 1.24 12.02
CA ALA A 550 -37.49 0.96 13.41
C ALA A 550 -37.55 -0.56 13.70
N ASP A 551 -38.15 -1.34 12.80
CA ASP A 551 -38.26 -2.80 12.93
C ASP A 551 -36.87 -3.47 12.89
N ARG A 552 -35.98 -2.98 12.04
CA ARG A 552 -34.61 -3.48 11.95
C ARG A 552 -33.79 -3.17 13.20
N LEU A 553 -33.87 -1.94 13.71
CA LEU A 553 -33.21 -1.54 14.96
C LEU A 553 -33.72 -2.35 16.15
N LYS A 554 -35.03 -2.62 16.18
CA LYS A 554 -35.62 -3.47 17.20
C LYS A 554 -35.14 -4.91 17.11
N ALA A 555 -35.02 -5.46 15.90
CA ALA A 555 -34.54 -6.82 15.68
C ALA A 555 -33.05 -6.99 16.07
N SER A 556 -32.22 -5.96 15.88
CA SER A 556 -30.81 -5.95 16.29
C SER A 556 -30.57 -5.58 17.75
N GLY A 557 -31.61 -5.11 18.49
CA GLY A 557 -31.49 -4.66 19.88
C GLY A 557 -30.75 -3.32 20.04
N LEU A 558 -30.58 -2.56 18.96
CA LEU A 558 -29.79 -1.31 18.90
C LEU A 558 -30.70 -0.06 18.80
N SER A 559 -31.93 -0.12 19.30
CA SER A 559 -32.85 1.02 19.29
C SER A 559 -32.28 2.17 20.13
N GLY A 560 -32.12 3.34 19.51
CA GLY A 560 -31.59 4.55 20.17
C GLY A 560 -30.08 4.77 19.94
N ASP A 561 -29.41 3.91 19.20
CA ASP A 561 -28.03 4.12 18.73
C ASP A 561 -28.05 4.86 17.39
N ALA A 562 -27.48 6.07 17.37
CA ALA A 562 -27.49 6.94 16.18
C ALA A 562 -26.66 6.39 14.99
N ASP A 563 -25.61 5.64 15.23
CA ASP A 563 -24.80 5.02 14.17
C ASP A 563 -25.51 3.78 13.62
N ALA A 564 -26.12 2.96 14.48
CA ALA A 564 -26.96 1.85 14.06
C ALA A 564 -28.20 2.33 13.28
N GLU A 565 -28.80 3.46 13.66
CA GLU A 565 -29.92 4.07 12.94
C GLU A 565 -29.53 4.53 11.53
N ARG A 566 -28.36 5.15 11.39
CA ARG A 566 -27.80 5.55 10.10
C ARG A 566 -27.51 4.35 9.21
N GLU A 567 -26.92 3.30 9.75
CA GLU A 567 -26.61 2.06 9.03
C GLU A 567 -27.87 1.33 8.60
N ALA A 568 -28.84 1.16 9.50
CA ALA A 568 -30.15 0.56 9.22
C ALA A 568 -30.89 1.37 8.13
N GLY A 569 -30.85 2.70 8.20
CA GLY A 569 -31.43 3.58 7.20
C GLY A 569 -30.81 3.42 5.82
N ALA A 570 -29.48 3.40 5.74
CA ALA A 570 -28.76 3.18 4.48
C ALA A 570 -29.06 1.80 3.88
N GLN A 571 -29.26 0.78 4.71
CA GLN A 571 -29.58 -0.56 4.26
C GLN A 571 -31.02 -0.68 3.76
N VAL A 572 -31.99 -0.09 4.46
CA VAL A 572 -33.40 -0.03 4.01
C VAL A 572 -33.51 0.72 2.69
N MET A 573 -32.78 1.82 2.53
CA MET A 573 -32.72 2.58 1.29
C MET A 573 -32.24 1.69 0.13
N ARG A 574 -31.11 1.02 0.30
CA ARG A 574 -30.55 0.10 -0.72
C ARG A 574 -31.52 -1.01 -1.11
N GLU A 575 -32.16 -1.63 -0.14
CA GLU A 575 -33.14 -2.70 -0.40
C GLU A 575 -34.36 -2.19 -1.17
N THR A 576 -34.82 -0.97 -0.83
CA THR A 576 -35.93 -0.32 -1.55
C THR A 576 -35.54 -0.04 -3.01
N GLU A 577 -34.36 0.53 -3.24
CA GLU A 577 -33.86 0.78 -4.59
C GLU A 577 -33.67 -0.52 -5.39
N GLN A 578 -33.09 -1.55 -4.78
CA GLN A 578 -32.96 -2.88 -5.43
C GLN A 578 -34.31 -3.46 -5.83
N GLN A 579 -35.30 -3.37 -4.94
CA GLN A 579 -36.64 -3.88 -5.23
C GLN A 579 -37.29 -3.19 -6.42
N ILE A 580 -37.09 -1.89 -6.56
CA ILE A 580 -37.69 -1.06 -7.63
C ILE A 580 -36.93 -1.19 -8.94
N TYR A 581 -35.62 -1.05 -8.93
CA TYR A 581 -34.83 -1.05 -10.17
C TYR A 581 -34.50 -2.45 -10.72
N ARG A 582 -34.89 -3.51 -10.01
CA ARG A 582 -34.80 -4.89 -10.47
C ARG A 582 -35.99 -5.29 -11.38
N GLN A 583 -37.09 -4.54 -11.36
CA GLN A 583 -38.28 -4.74 -12.19
C GLN A 583 -38.10 -4.14 -13.59
#